data_7d4d0d407fdd6b64f11a06ceb42678ff
#
_entry.id   7d4d0d407fdd6b64f11a06ceb42678ff
#
_cell.length_a   1.000
_cell.length_b   1.000
_cell.length_c   1.000
_cell.angle_alpha   90.00
_cell.angle_beta   90.00
_cell.angle_gamma   90.00
#
_symmetry.space_group_name_H-M   'P 1'
#
loop_
_entity.id
_entity.type
_entity.pdbx_description
1 polymer ?
#
loop_
_entity_poly.entity_id
_entity_poly.type
_entity_poly.pdbx_seq_one_letter_code
_entity_poly.pdbx_strand_id
1 'polypeptide(L)'
;MDTVRIRYIKEWISQLPSGNITYKTIKGKRYPYYQWTENGKQHARIVKPDELQELSEKIANRKDLEKKLKEAGATEDILSDNFYFSSVKVGSELFQYVEAVKDLKKRSCYEELHNYVYGQSRDRVFILYGLRRTGKTTLIRQLIADMTEDMLMQTAFIQINQTIDLAKINIDLKQLSKQGYRYMFIDEVTMMNDFIDCAALFSDVYASEGIKIVLSGTDSLGFLFSRERELYDRCFMVHTTFIPYAEFENVLGIKGIDEYIRYGGTMSLGGVNYNADGMTFATAQSTDEYVDSAIAQNIQHSLKNYADGERFRSLIELYDAKELTSAINRVVEDINHRFTIEVLTREVKSGDISRSAKNLIRDKDRPSDILYQIDSDALNDRLRELLEIKNKSEQSVTIRDAHRTEIREYLDMLDLTVELDIVTMTDLNLKKSRTAFSQPGMRYAQAEALVKTLMRDDVFRMLSLAERNRVTERILTDIRGRMMEDIVLLEPKLAKPK
;
A
#
# COMPACT_ATOMS: atom_id res chain seq x y z
N MET A 1 -12.42 19.97 -33.68
CA MET A 1 -11.78 19.66 -32.37
C MET A 1 -12.77 18.81 -31.59
N ASP A 2 -12.31 17.74 -30.92
CA ASP A 2 -13.16 16.83 -30.13
C ASP A 2 -13.76 17.57 -28.92
N THR A 3 -14.96 17.21 -28.51
CA THR A 3 -15.70 17.82 -27.40
C THR A 3 -14.91 17.80 -26.09
N VAL A 4 -14.17 16.72 -25.86
CA VAL A 4 -13.29 16.56 -24.67
C VAL A 4 -12.15 17.60 -24.71
N ARG A 5 -11.53 17.77 -25.84
CA ARG A 5 -10.45 18.77 -26.05
C ARG A 5 -10.94 20.20 -25.85
N ILE A 6 -12.14 20.50 -26.32
CA ILE A 6 -12.78 21.83 -26.14
C ILE A 6 -13.01 22.07 -24.62
N ARG A 7 -13.55 21.10 -23.93
CA ARG A 7 -13.82 21.18 -22.49
C ARG A 7 -12.53 21.38 -21.67
N TYR A 8 -11.53 20.57 -21.93
CA TYR A 8 -10.21 20.66 -21.32
C TYR A 8 -9.58 22.04 -21.49
N ILE A 9 -9.60 22.57 -22.74
CA ILE A 9 -9.05 23.91 -23.03
C ILE A 9 -9.83 24.99 -22.27
N LYS A 10 -11.16 24.90 -22.17
CA LYS A 10 -11.99 25.84 -21.42
C LYS A 10 -11.66 25.81 -19.93
N GLU A 11 -11.50 24.64 -19.38
CA GLU A 11 -11.16 24.45 -17.98
C GLU A 11 -9.76 25.00 -17.66
N TRP A 12 -8.80 24.74 -18.51
CA TRP A 12 -7.44 25.29 -18.37
C TRP A 12 -7.41 26.82 -18.49
N ILE A 13 -8.16 27.37 -19.42
CA ILE A 13 -8.34 28.82 -19.55
C ILE A 13 -8.89 29.42 -18.25
N SER A 14 -9.82 28.77 -17.58
CA SER A 14 -10.40 29.27 -16.32
C SER A 14 -9.39 29.44 -15.19
N GLN A 15 -8.31 28.65 -15.20
CA GLN A 15 -7.24 28.70 -14.18
C GLN A 15 -6.10 29.67 -14.53
N LEU A 16 -6.01 30.08 -15.78
CA LEU A 16 -4.98 31.01 -16.21
C LEU A 16 -5.42 32.47 -15.99
N PRO A 17 -4.50 33.36 -15.59
CA PRO A 17 -4.80 34.75 -15.32
C PRO A 17 -5.37 35.43 -16.55
N SER A 18 -6.53 36.06 -16.42
CA SER A 18 -7.17 36.89 -17.47
C SER A 18 -6.53 38.28 -17.47
N GLY A 19 -6.46 38.92 -18.64
CA GLY A 19 -6.01 40.31 -18.72
C GLY A 19 -4.70 40.52 -19.46
N ASN A 20 -4.02 41.61 -19.18
CA ASN A 20 -2.83 42.04 -19.91
C ASN A 20 -1.77 42.68 -19.00
N ILE A 21 -0.52 42.62 -19.42
CA ILE A 21 0.56 43.40 -18.83
C ILE A 21 0.73 44.70 -19.63
N THR A 22 0.62 45.82 -18.94
CA THR A 22 0.83 47.15 -19.48
C THR A 22 1.96 47.83 -18.76
N TYR A 23 2.60 48.81 -19.36
CA TYR A 23 3.71 49.55 -18.76
C TYR A 23 3.29 50.99 -18.50
N LYS A 24 3.44 51.46 -17.27
CA LYS A 24 3.27 52.86 -16.90
C LYS A 24 4.61 53.51 -16.60
N THR A 25 4.81 54.72 -17.13
CA THR A 25 6.00 55.50 -16.86
C THR A 25 5.73 56.43 -15.67
N ILE A 26 6.49 56.26 -14.55
CA ILE A 26 6.40 57.09 -13.37
C ILE A 26 7.78 57.63 -13.07
N LYS A 27 7.90 58.96 -13.06
CA LYS A 27 9.20 59.69 -12.84
C LYS A 27 10.32 59.18 -13.75
N GLY A 28 10.04 58.93 -15.04
CA GLY A 28 11.03 58.49 -16.02
C GLY A 28 11.35 56.99 -16.00
N LYS A 29 10.85 56.18 -15.05
CA LYS A 29 11.04 54.73 -14.98
C LYS A 29 9.78 54.01 -15.40
N ARG A 30 9.94 52.92 -16.21
CA ARG A 30 8.81 52.05 -16.66
C ARG A 30 8.57 50.95 -15.64
N TYR A 31 7.30 50.81 -15.22
CA TYR A 31 6.84 49.79 -14.28
C TYR A 31 5.80 48.90 -14.96
N PRO A 32 5.92 47.57 -14.87
CA PRO A 32 4.91 46.64 -15.39
C PRO A 32 3.69 46.59 -14.44
N TYR A 33 2.51 46.69 -15.03
CA TYR A 33 1.21 46.58 -14.38
C TYR A 33 0.42 45.45 -14.98
N TYR A 34 -0.03 44.51 -14.16
CA TYR A 34 -1.02 43.52 -14.53
C TYR A 34 -2.42 44.13 -14.38
N GLN A 35 -3.23 44.11 -15.46
CA GLN A 35 -4.58 44.64 -15.50
C GLN A 35 -5.55 43.54 -15.88
N TRP A 36 -6.63 43.39 -15.12
CA TRP A 36 -7.70 42.42 -15.38
C TRP A 36 -9.05 43.01 -15.02
N THR A 37 -10.13 42.40 -15.54
CA THR A 37 -11.51 42.76 -15.23
C THR A 37 -12.15 41.63 -14.46
N GLU A 38 -12.75 41.94 -13.30
CA GLU A 38 -13.45 41.01 -12.46
C GLU A 38 -14.79 41.63 -12.04
N ASN A 39 -15.90 40.91 -12.25
CA ASN A 39 -17.25 41.38 -11.96
C ASN A 39 -17.56 42.77 -12.56
N GLY A 40 -17.09 43.01 -13.80
CA GLY A 40 -17.29 44.28 -14.51
C GLY A 40 -16.42 45.43 -14.03
N LYS A 41 -15.57 45.27 -13.05
CA LYS A 41 -14.62 46.25 -12.52
C LYS A 41 -13.21 45.99 -13.00
N GLN A 42 -12.51 47.04 -13.42
CA GLN A 42 -11.10 46.95 -13.80
C GLN A 42 -10.23 47.00 -12.55
N HIS A 43 -9.30 46.05 -12.45
CA HIS A 43 -8.26 45.94 -11.45
C HIS A 43 -6.89 46.13 -12.07
N ALA A 44 -5.94 46.67 -11.30
CA ALA A 44 -4.55 46.78 -11.71
C ALA A 44 -3.61 46.68 -10.53
N ARG A 45 -2.55 45.89 -10.67
CA ARG A 45 -1.45 45.84 -9.67
C ARG A 45 -0.10 45.96 -10.32
N ILE A 46 0.88 46.46 -9.60
CA ILE A 46 2.29 46.42 -10.03
C ILE A 46 2.77 44.97 -9.99
N VAL A 47 3.52 44.56 -11.00
CA VAL A 47 4.13 43.22 -11.11
C VAL A 47 5.57 43.33 -10.65
N LYS A 48 6.00 42.46 -9.75
CA LYS A 48 7.41 42.38 -9.33
C LYS A 48 8.27 41.78 -10.46
N PRO A 49 9.56 42.13 -10.53
CA PRO A 49 10.46 41.62 -11.58
C PRO A 49 10.57 40.09 -11.62
N ASP A 50 10.53 39.45 -10.49
CA ASP A 50 10.58 37.98 -10.30
C ASP A 50 9.31 37.26 -10.77
N GLU A 51 8.15 37.93 -10.70
CA GLU A 51 6.84 37.40 -11.16
C GLU A 51 6.57 37.68 -12.65
N LEU A 52 7.29 38.62 -13.26
CA LEU A 52 6.92 39.19 -14.57
C LEU A 52 6.99 38.16 -15.70
N GLN A 53 8.02 37.33 -15.71
CA GLN A 53 8.21 36.32 -16.75
C GLN A 53 7.13 35.25 -16.65
N GLU A 54 6.92 34.67 -15.49
CA GLU A 54 5.92 33.62 -15.25
C GLU A 54 4.50 34.10 -15.57
N LEU A 55 4.16 35.31 -15.12
CA LEU A 55 2.84 35.90 -15.40
C LEU A 55 2.64 36.19 -16.89
N SER A 56 3.68 36.65 -17.59
CA SER A 56 3.64 36.89 -19.03
C SER A 56 3.41 35.60 -19.81
N GLU A 57 4.10 34.53 -19.44
CA GLU A 57 3.96 33.21 -20.06
C GLU A 57 2.54 32.63 -19.83
N LYS A 58 2.02 32.73 -18.62
CA LYS A 58 0.65 32.29 -18.28
C LYS A 58 -0.42 33.05 -19.09
N ILE A 59 -0.28 34.37 -19.22
CA ILE A 59 -1.21 35.20 -20.03
C ILE A 59 -1.10 34.87 -21.52
N ALA A 60 0.13 34.67 -22.05
CA ALA A 60 0.34 34.28 -23.43
C ALA A 60 -0.28 32.90 -23.74
N ASN A 61 -0.10 31.94 -22.85
CA ASN A 61 -0.67 30.60 -22.96
C ASN A 61 -2.21 30.67 -22.97
N ARG A 62 -2.81 31.45 -22.06
CA ARG A 62 -4.27 31.66 -22.05
C ARG A 62 -4.77 32.19 -23.42
N LYS A 63 -4.11 33.18 -23.99
CA LYS A 63 -4.51 33.77 -25.28
C LYS A 63 -4.40 32.78 -26.45
N ASP A 64 -3.36 31.93 -26.43
CA ASP A 64 -3.19 30.88 -27.43
C ASP A 64 -4.32 29.85 -27.34
N LEU A 65 -4.69 29.45 -26.15
CA LEU A 65 -5.77 28.51 -25.87
C LEU A 65 -7.16 29.12 -26.28
N GLU A 66 -7.41 30.39 -25.96
CA GLU A 66 -8.63 31.12 -26.40
C GLU A 66 -8.71 31.20 -27.89
N LYS A 67 -7.59 31.44 -28.59
CA LYS A 67 -7.51 31.42 -30.04
C LYS A 67 -7.84 30.04 -30.62
N LYS A 68 -7.25 28.97 -30.08
CA LYS A 68 -7.54 27.60 -30.49
C LYS A 68 -9.02 27.23 -30.31
N LEU A 69 -9.66 27.68 -29.22
CA LEU A 69 -11.09 27.47 -29.01
C LEU A 69 -11.96 28.21 -30.07
N LYS A 70 -11.59 29.42 -30.35
CA LYS A 70 -12.32 30.26 -31.36
C LYS A 70 -12.20 29.68 -32.77
N GLU A 71 -11.01 29.19 -33.12
CA GLU A 71 -10.77 28.51 -34.41
C GLU A 71 -11.53 27.17 -34.50
N ALA A 72 -11.79 26.52 -33.38
CA ALA A 72 -12.54 25.28 -33.30
C ALA A 72 -14.07 25.45 -33.36
N GLY A 73 -14.60 26.68 -33.39
CA GLY A 73 -16.03 26.95 -33.45
C GLY A 73 -16.82 26.49 -32.21
N ALA A 74 -16.16 26.47 -31.04
CA ALA A 74 -16.78 25.99 -29.82
C ALA A 74 -17.84 26.98 -29.29
N THR A 75 -19.11 26.56 -29.30
CA THR A 75 -20.24 27.30 -28.70
C THR A 75 -20.33 27.08 -27.19
N GLU A 76 -20.94 28.02 -26.46
CA GLU A 76 -21.06 28.00 -24.98
C GLU A 76 -21.90 26.85 -24.41
N ASP A 77 -22.70 26.17 -25.23
CA ASP A 77 -23.71 25.19 -24.81
C ASP A 77 -23.20 23.80 -24.38
N ILE A 78 -21.87 23.59 -24.28
CA ILE A 78 -21.29 22.28 -23.92
C ILE A 78 -21.06 22.13 -22.42
N LEU A 79 -21.48 23.08 -21.64
CA LEU A 79 -21.42 23.04 -20.15
C LEU A 79 -22.74 22.52 -19.55
N SER A 80 -23.17 21.30 -19.90
CA SER A 80 -24.08 20.59 -19.02
C SER A 80 -23.26 20.12 -17.81
N ASP A 81 -23.68 20.47 -16.60
CA ASP A 81 -23.15 19.90 -15.35
C ASP A 81 -23.16 18.38 -15.47
N ASN A 82 -22.00 17.77 -15.72
CA ASN A 82 -21.89 16.34 -15.78
C ASN A 82 -21.94 15.83 -14.34
N PHE A 83 -23.09 15.34 -13.96
CA PHE A 83 -23.26 14.66 -12.70
C PHE A 83 -22.71 13.25 -12.85
N TYR A 84 -21.70 12.91 -12.03
CA TYR A 84 -21.21 11.56 -11.84
C TYR A 84 -21.64 11.05 -10.45
N PHE A 85 -21.98 9.78 -10.35
CA PHE A 85 -22.30 9.14 -9.09
C PHE A 85 -21.05 8.89 -8.24
N SER A 86 -19.94 8.57 -8.92
CA SER A 86 -18.62 8.35 -8.30
C SER A 86 -17.78 9.63 -8.28
N SER A 87 -16.67 9.61 -7.55
CA SER A 87 -15.70 10.70 -7.57
C SER A 87 -14.83 10.59 -8.83
N VAL A 88 -15.19 11.32 -9.86
CA VAL A 88 -14.48 11.34 -11.16
C VAL A 88 -13.58 12.56 -11.21
N LYS A 89 -12.30 12.34 -11.50
CA LYS A 89 -11.30 13.39 -11.74
C LYS A 89 -10.88 13.36 -13.20
N VAL A 90 -11.06 14.49 -13.85
CA VAL A 90 -10.71 14.71 -15.27
C VAL A 90 -10.09 16.10 -15.42
N GLY A 91 -9.45 16.37 -16.56
CA GLY A 91 -8.91 17.69 -16.87
C GLY A 91 -7.97 18.25 -15.80
N SER A 92 -8.18 19.50 -15.42
CA SER A 92 -7.33 20.21 -14.45
C SER A 92 -7.33 19.60 -13.05
N GLU A 93 -8.46 19.05 -12.60
CA GLU A 93 -8.53 18.36 -11.31
C GLU A 93 -7.64 17.11 -11.31
N LEU A 94 -7.63 16.36 -12.42
CA LEU A 94 -6.75 15.21 -12.58
C LEU A 94 -5.27 15.62 -12.57
N PHE A 95 -4.92 16.72 -13.24
CA PHE A 95 -3.55 17.25 -13.24
C PHE A 95 -3.06 17.59 -11.85
N GLN A 96 -3.83 18.37 -11.09
CA GLN A 96 -3.47 18.72 -9.73
C GLN A 96 -3.34 17.46 -8.85
N TYR A 97 -4.20 16.49 -9.08
CA TYR A 97 -4.18 15.24 -8.31
C TYR A 97 -2.91 14.42 -8.54
N VAL A 98 -2.39 14.37 -9.77
CA VAL A 98 -1.20 13.57 -10.10
C VAL A 98 0.12 14.31 -9.88
N GLU A 99 0.13 15.64 -9.85
CA GLU A 99 1.35 16.45 -9.68
C GLU A 99 2.12 16.09 -8.40
N ALA A 100 1.42 15.80 -7.32
CA ALA A 100 2.03 15.48 -6.02
C ALA A 100 2.90 14.20 -6.01
N VAL A 101 2.82 13.34 -7.04
CA VAL A 101 3.57 12.08 -7.11
C VAL A 101 4.58 12.02 -8.24
N LYS A 102 4.69 13.07 -9.05
CA LYS A 102 5.51 13.13 -10.26
C LYS A 102 6.99 12.86 -9.99
N ASP A 103 7.51 13.42 -8.90
CA ASP A 103 8.92 13.31 -8.54
C ASP A 103 9.24 12.08 -7.67
N LEU A 104 8.23 11.28 -7.29
CA LEU A 104 8.44 10.08 -6.48
C LEU A 104 9.03 8.96 -7.35
N LYS A 105 9.96 8.20 -6.78
CA LYS A 105 10.51 7.02 -7.44
C LYS A 105 9.44 5.95 -7.64
N LYS A 106 9.52 5.25 -8.76
CA LYS A 106 8.55 4.25 -9.18
C LYS A 106 8.91 2.87 -8.65
N ARG A 107 7.89 2.08 -8.34
CA ARG A 107 8.04 0.66 -8.05
C ARG A 107 8.34 -0.16 -9.31
N SER A 108 8.93 -1.34 -9.15
CA SER A 108 9.25 -2.24 -10.28
C SER A 108 8.02 -2.65 -11.10
N CYS A 109 6.87 -2.86 -10.45
CA CYS A 109 5.61 -3.20 -11.11
C CYS A 109 5.00 -2.05 -11.95
N TYR A 110 5.62 -0.86 -11.96
CA TYR A 110 5.23 0.22 -12.86
C TYR A 110 5.33 -0.15 -14.33
N GLU A 111 6.36 -0.90 -14.71
CA GLU A 111 6.60 -1.30 -16.10
C GLU A 111 5.46 -2.16 -16.68
N GLU A 112 4.88 -3.05 -15.88
CA GLU A 112 3.77 -3.90 -16.31
C GLU A 112 2.52 -3.06 -16.58
N LEU A 113 2.22 -2.10 -15.69
CA LEU A 113 1.12 -1.17 -15.85
C LEU A 113 1.34 -0.25 -17.09
N HIS A 114 2.56 0.24 -17.26
CA HIS A 114 2.95 1.04 -18.42
C HIS A 114 2.76 0.26 -19.72
N ASN A 115 3.28 -0.97 -19.79
CA ASN A 115 3.19 -1.82 -20.96
C ASN A 115 1.74 -2.16 -21.34
N TYR A 116 0.85 -2.30 -20.38
CA TYR A 116 -0.56 -2.48 -20.64
C TYR A 116 -1.19 -1.21 -21.26
N VAL A 117 -0.96 -0.05 -20.67
CA VAL A 117 -1.62 1.20 -21.09
C VAL A 117 -1.13 1.66 -22.47
N TYR A 118 0.18 1.56 -22.73
CA TYR A 118 0.77 1.93 -24.02
C TYR A 118 0.75 0.80 -25.05
N GLY A 119 0.45 -0.42 -24.63
CA GLY A 119 0.39 -1.61 -25.48
C GLY A 119 -0.89 -1.68 -26.32
N GLN A 120 -0.91 -2.65 -27.25
CA GLN A 120 -2.03 -2.88 -28.15
C GLN A 120 -3.08 -3.87 -27.62
N SER A 121 -2.99 -4.27 -26.36
CA SER A 121 -3.96 -5.20 -25.76
C SER A 121 -5.37 -4.60 -25.84
N ARG A 122 -6.31 -5.42 -26.33
CA ARG A 122 -7.75 -5.15 -26.37
C ARG A 122 -8.47 -6.28 -25.63
N ASP A 123 -9.70 -6.06 -25.25
CA ASP A 123 -10.59 -7.03 -24.63
C ASP A 123 -10.14 -7.52 -23.24
N ARG A 124 -9.13 -6.89 -22.65
CA ARG A 124 -8.59 -7.24 -21.33
C ARG A 124 -8.50 -6.00 -20.44
N VAL A 125 -8.77 -6.17 -19.18
CA VAL A 125 -8.55 -5.16 -18.15
C VAL A 125 -7.22 -5.40 -17.45
N PHE A 126 -6.66 -4.37 -16.83
CA PHE A 126 -5.50 -4.50 -15.95
C PHE A 126 -5.93 -4.36 -14.50
N ILE A 127 -5.50 -5.26 -13.64
CA ILE A 127 -5.83 -5.31 -12.23
C ILE A 127 -4.56 -5.12 -11.40
N LEU A 128 -4.55 -4.07 -10.59
CA LEU A 128 -3.49 -3.78 -9.63
C LEU A 128 -4.04 -3.99 -8.22
N TYR A 129 -3.65 -5.07 -7.54
CA TYR A 129 -4.23 -5.43 -6.26
C TYR A 129 -3.17 -5.73 -5.19
N GLY A 130 -3.60 -5.77 -3.94
CA GLY A 130 -2.75 -6.05 -2.79
C GLY A 130 -3.13 -5.21 -1.57
N LEU A 131 -2.46 -5.43 -0.45
CA LEU A 131 -2.77 -4.79 0.82
C LEU A 131 -2.65 -3.26 0.78
N ARG A 132 -3.22 -2.60 1.77
CA ARG A 132 -3.10 -1.14 1.94
C ARG A 132 -1.65 -0.72 2.13
N ARG A 133 -1.33 0.51 1.75
CA ARG A 133 0.01 1.12 1.88
C ARG A 133 1.11 0.43 1.06
N THR A 134 0.74 -0.22 -0.04
CA THR A 134 1.70 -0.83 -0.97
C THR A 134 1.92 -0.01 -2.24
N GLY A 135 1.35 1.19 -2.33
CA GLY A 135 1.63 2.16 -3.39
C GLY A 135 0.76 2.06 -4.65
N LYS A 136 -0.34 1.27 -4.66
CA LYS A 136 -1.21 1.10 -5.85
C LYS A 136 -1.70 2.41 -6.45
N THR A 137 -2.40 3.22 -5.66
CA THR A 137 -2.91 4.54 -6.11
C THR A 137 -1.78 5.46 -6.55
N THR A 138 -0.62 5.41 -5.89
CA THR A 138 0.57 6.18 -6.26
C THR A 138 1.08 5.77 -7.64
N LEU A 139 1.18 4.47 -7.93
CA LEU A 139 1.60 3.95 -9.23
C LEU A 139 0.68 4.39 -10.36
N ILE A 140 -0.65 4.31 -10.14
CA ILE A 140 -1.64 4.81 -11.10
C ILE A 140 -1.44 6.30 -11.37
N ARG A 141 -1.30 7.10 -10.32
CA ARG A 141 -1.08 8.55 -10.44
C ARG A 141 0.24 8.88 -11.15
N GLN A 142 1.31 8.13 -10.88
CA GLN A 142 2.60 8.29 -11.56
C GLN A 142 2.46 7.98 -13.07
N LEU A 143 1.75 6.90 -13.42
CA LEU A 143 1.52 6.58 -14.82
C LEU A 143 0.73 7.68 -15.53
N ILE A 144 -0.34 8.19 -14.91
CA ILE A 144 -1.13 9.29 -15.46
C ILE A 144 -0.26 10.54 -15.61
N ALA A 145 0.62 10.84 -14.64
CA ALA A 145 1.54 11.99 -14.73
C ALA A 145 2.56 11.88 -15.90
N ASP A 146 2.90 10.67 -16.31
CA ASP A 146 3.82 10.40 -17.42
C ASP A 146 3.13 10.35 -18.79
N MET A 147 1.80 10.40 -18.85
CA MET A 147 1.06 10.37 -20.12
C MET A 147 1.33 11.61 -20.96
N THR A 148 1.28 11.41 -22.29
CA THR A 148 1.30 12.54 -23.22
C THR A 148 0.05 13.42 -23.03
N GLU A 149 0.13 14.69 -23.43
CA GLU A 149 -0.98 15.62 -23.31
C GLU A 149 -2.26 15.10 -23.98
N ASP A 150 -2.14 14.48 -25.16
CA ASP A 150 -3.27 13.90 -25.88
C ASP A 150 -3.92 12.71 -25.14
N MET A 151 -3.12 11.84 -24.52
CA MET A 151 -3.64 10.73 -23.70
C MET A 151 -4.29 11.25 -22.44
N LEU A 152 -3.66 12.20 -21.78
CA LEU A 152 -4.11 12.77 -20.53
C LEU A 152 -5.47 13.46 -20.67
N MET A 153 -5.73 14.15 -21.81
CA MET A 153 -7.02 14.71 -22.13
C MET A 153 -8.13 13.66 -22.26
N GLN A 154 -7.78 12.42 -22.58
CA GLN A 154 -8.70 11.30 -22.72
C GLN A 154 -8.69 10.38 -21.48
N THR A 155 -8.12 10.84 -20.36
CA THR A 155 -7.96 10.06 -19.14
C THR A 155 -8.95 10.51 -18.07
N ALA A 156 -9.57 9.52 -17.41
CA ALA A 156 -10.41 9.71 -16.23
C ALA A 156 -9.88 8.84 -15.07
N PHE A 157 -9.78 9.43 -13.89
CA PHE A 157 -9.52 8.71 -12.64
C PHE A 157 -10.82 8.70 -11.82
N ILE A 158 -11.22 7.51 -11.37
CA ILE A 158 -12.49 7.28 -10.68
C ILE A 158 -12.19 6.64 -9.34
N GLN A 159 -12.61 7.28 -8.25
CA GLN A 159 -12.50 6.75 -6.90
C GLN A 159 -13.84 6.13 -6.47
N ILE A 160 -13.82 4.84 -6.16
CA ILE A 160 -15.00 4.13 -5.67
C ILE A 160 -15.08 4.24 -4.13
N ASN A 161 -16.30 4.30 -3.64
CA ASN A 161 -16.63 4.19 -2.22
C ASN A 161 -17.81 3.22 -2.02
N GLN A 162 -18.15 2.94 -0.78
CA GLN A 162 -19.18 1.96 -0.41
C GLN A 162 -20.62 2.30 -0.88
N THR A 163 -20.88 3.55 -1.34
CA THR A 163 -22.20 3.96 -1.81
C THR A 163 -22.39 3.73 -3.31
N ILE A 164 -21.33 3.35 -4.01
CA ILE A 164 -21.32 3.09 -5.44
C ILE A 164 -21.56 1.60 -5.68
N ASP A 165 -22.53 1.32 -6.56
CA ASP A 165 -22.83 0.01 -7.09
C ASP A 165 -22.49 -0.07 -8.59
N LEU A 166 -22.61 -1.27 -9.18
CA LEU A 166 -22.31 -1.48 -10.59
C LEU A 166 -23.19 -0.65 -11.51
N ALA A 167 -24.47 -0.45 -11.16
CA ALA A 167 -25.38 0.33 -12.01
C ALA A 167 -24.94 1.79 -12.10
N LYS A 168 -24.52 2.39 -11.00
CA LYS A 168 -24.02 3.76 -10.96
C LYS A 168 -22.71 3.92 -11.73
N ILE A 169 -21.73 3.04 -11.48
CA ILE A 169 -20.45 3.12 -12.19
C ILE A 169 -20.64 2.90 -13.70
N ASN A 170 -21.56 2.01 -14.10
CA ASN A 170 -21.85 1.81 -15.51
C ASN A 170 -22.43 3.08 -16.19
N ILE A 171 -23.24 3.86 -15.46
CA ILE A 171 -23.74 5.16 -15.97
C ILE A 171 -22.56 6.13 -16.15
N ASP A 172 -21.67 6.25 -15.16
CA ASP A 172 -20.50 7.12 -15.22
C ASP A 172 -19.56 6.74 -16.37
N LEU A 173 -19.27 5.43 -16.54
CA LEU A 173 -18.41 4.93 -17.60
C LEU A 173 -19.02 5.16 -19.00
N LYS A 174 -20.33 4.94 -19.16
CA LYS A 174 -21.03 5.25 -20.43
C LYS A 174 -20.95 6.73 -20.76
N GLN A 175 -21.11 7.59 -19.77
CA GLN A 175 -21.01 9.02 -19.94
C GLN A 175 -19.59 9.43 -20.35
N LEU A 176 -18.56 8.92 -19.66
CA LEU A 176 -17.15 9.15 -19.97
C LEU A 176 -16.80 8.62 -21.38
N SER A 177 -17.22 7.41 -21.75
CA SER A 177 -16.99 6.84 -23.08
C SER A 177 -17.59 7.71 -24.19
N LYS A 178 -18.83 8.19 -24.03
CA LYS A 178 -19.51 9.11 -24.97
C LYS A 178 -18.81 10.45 -25.08
N GLN A 179 -18.15 10.92 -24.03
CA GLN A 179 -17.36 12.15 -24.01
C GLN A 179 -15.97 11.99 -24.64
N GLY A 180 -15.58 10.77 -25.03
CA GLY A 180 -14.31 10.47 -25.70
C GLY A 180 -13.17 10.06 -24.78
N TYR A 181 -13.44 9.80 -23.48
CA TYR A 181 -12.42 9.24 -22.59
C TYR A 181 -12.09 7.82 -23.00
N ARG A 182 -10.78 7.49 -23.07
CA ARG A 182 -10.24 6.21 -23.55
C ARG A 182 -9.36 5.51 -22.55
N TYR A 183 -8.94 6.19 -21.50
CA TYR A 183 -8.11 5.67 -20.43
C TYR A 183 -8.85 5.87 -19.10
N MET A 184 -9.33 4.80 -18.49
CA MET A 184 -10.14 4.87 -17.27
C MET A 184 -9.44 4.09 -16.15
N PHE A 185 -9.08 4.80 -15.09
CA PHE A 185 -8.45 4.25 -13.89
C PHE A 185 -9.46 4.25 -12.77
N ILE A 186 -9.83 3.07 -12.28
CA ILE A 186 -10.88 2.89 -11.27
C ILE A 186 -10.24 2.34 -10.01
N ASP A 187 -10.12 3.18 -8.98
CA ASP A 187 -9.45 2.85 -7.73
C ASP A 187 -10.45 2.41 -6.67
N GLU A 188 -10.05 1.43 -5.84
CA GLU A 188 -10.84 0.79 -4.80
C GLU A 188 -12.12 0.13 -5.35
N VAL A 189 -12.06 -0.45 -6.55
CA VAL A 189 -13.24 -1.04 -7.24
C VAL A 189 -13.90 -2.17 -6.42
N THR A 190 -13.14 -2.88 -5.62
CA THR A 190 -13.62 -3.93 -4.74
C THR A 190 -14.48 -3.42 -3.57
N MET A 191 -14.59 -2.10 -3.37
CA MET A 191 -15.54 -1.52 -2.41
C MET A 191 -17.01 -1.67 -2.86
N MET A 192 -17.26 -1.98 -4.14
CA MET A 192 -18.61 -2.29 -4.63
C MET A 192 -19.01 -3.69 -4.19
N ASN A 193 -20.21 -3.82 -3.63
CA ASN A 193 -20.71 -5.10 -3.13
C ASN A 193 -20.93 -6.14 -4.23
N ASP A 194 -21.24 -5.71 -5.45
CA ASP A 194 -21.56 -6.55 -6.62
C ASP A 194 -20.38 -6.73 -7.59
N PHE A 195 -19.17 -6.32 -7.19
CA PHE A 195 -17.99 -6.37 -8.05
C PHE A 195 -17.67 -7.78 -8.56
N ILE A 196 -17.71 -8.79 -7.67
CA ILE A 196 -17.27 -10.15 -7.99
C ILE A 196 -18.13 -10.77 -9.10
N ASP A 197 -19.44 -10.59 -9.03
CA ASP A 197 -20.39 -11.21 -9.95
C ASP A 197 -20.58 -10.46 -11.27
N CYS A 198 -20.03 -9.25 -11.36
CA CYS A 198 -20.28 -8.36 -12.50
C CYS A 198 -19.00 -7.75 -13.09
N ALA A 199 -17.84 -8.26 -12.72
CA ALA A 199 -16.55 -7.74 -13.17
C ALA A 199 -16.35 -7.84 -14.70
N ALA A 200 -17.04 -8.78 -15.37
CA ALA A 200 -17.04 -8.93 -16.83
C ALA A 200 -17.52 -7.66 -17.56
N LEU A 201 -18.32 -6.79 -16.94
CA LEU A 201 -18.71 -5.52 -17.54
C LEU A 201 -17.51 -4.70 -18.02
N PHE A 202 -16.46 -4.66 -17.24
CA PHE A 202 -15.28 -3.86 -17.56
C PHE A 202 -14.51 -4.37 -18.78
N SER A 203 -14.44 -5.69 -18.96
CA SER A 203 -13.82 -6.32 -20.14
C SER A 203 -14.75 -6.35 -21.34
N ASP A 204 -15.98 -6.87 -21.18
CA ASP A 204 -16.85 -7.22 -22.30
C ASP A 204 -17.51 -5.99 -22.93
N VAL A 205 -17.75 -4.96 -22.15
CA VAL A 205 -18.38 -3.73 -22.67
C VAL A 205 -17.33 -2.67 -22.99
N TYR A 206 -16.43 -2.35 -22.05
CA TYR A 206 -15.55 -1.19 -22.22
C TYR A 206 -14.20 -1.52 -22.86
N ALA A 207 -13.51 -2.57 -22.38
CA ALA A 207 -12.21 -2.91 -22.96
C ALA A 207 -12.35 -3.46 -24.39
N SER A 208 -13.45 -4.14 -24.71
CA SER A 208 -13.77 -4.60 -26.07
C SER A 208 -13.98 -3.45 -27.06
N GLU A 209 -14.44 -2.29 -26.61
CA GLU A 209 -14.53 -1.05 -27.39
C GLU A 209 -13.17 -0.31 -27.53
N GLY A 210 -12.10 -0.90 -27.04
CA GLY A 210 -10.74 -0.34 -27.11
C GLY A 210 -10.42 0.69 -26.01
N ILE A 211 -11.23 0.74 -24.96
CA ILE A 211 -10.96 1.57 -23.77
C ILE A 211 -9.95 0.84 -22.88
N LYS A 212 -8.90 1.51 -22.45
CA LYS A 212 -7.96 0.98 -21.46
C LYS A 212 -8.56 1.12 -20.07
N ILE A 213 -8.85 -0.01 -19.43
CA ILE A 213 -9.44 -0.07 -18.09
C ILE A 213 -8.39 -0.62 -17.10
N VAL A 214 -8.05 0.19 -16.11
CA VAL A 214 -7.21 -0.21 -15.00
C VAL A 214 -8.06 -0.22 -13.73
N LEU A 215 -8.17 -1.38 -13.12
CA LEU A 215 -8.87 -1.59 -11.85
C LEU A 215 -7.85 -1.69 -10.73
N SER A 216 -8.10 -1.05 -9.59
CA SER A 216 -7.29 -1.28 -8.39
C SER A 216 -8.14 -1.45 -7.15
N GLY A 217 -7.58 -2.14 -6.17
CA GLY A 217 -8.24 -2.34 -4.90
C GLY A 217 -7.39 -3.12 -3.91
N THR A 218 -7.86 -3.10 -2.68
CA THR A 218 -7.18 -3.75 -1.56
C THR A 218 -7.69 -5.15 -1.29
N ASP A 219 -8.90 -5.51 -1.73
CA ASP A 219 -9.48 -6.84 -1.54
C ASP A 219 -8.91 -7.83 -2.56
N SER A 220 -7.84 -8.51 -2.16
CA SER A 220 -7.16 -9.50 -3.02
C SER A 220 -8.07 -10.68 -3.37
N LEU A 221 -8.91 -11.13 -2.44
CA LEU A 221 -9.83 -12.24 -2.71
C LEU A 221 -10.93 -11.85 -3.70
N GLY A 222 -11.49 -10.65 -3.57
CA GLY A 222 -12.49 -10.17 -4.53
C GLY A 222 -11.96 -10.23 -5.96
N PHE A 223 -10.70 -9.86 -6.18
CA PHE A 223 -10.07 -9.98 -7.50
C PHE A 223 -9.78 -11.42 -7.92
N LEU A 224 -9.29 -12.27 -7.01
CA LEU A 224 -9.05 -13.69 -7.30
C LEU A 224 -10.34 -14.42 -7.71
N PHE A 225 -11.42 -14.20 -6.98
CA PHE A 225 -12.72 -14.78 -7.31
C PHE A 225 -13.30 -14.21 -8.61
N SER A 226 -13.19 -12.92 -8.85
CA SER A 226 -13.62 -12.32 -10.12
C SER A 226 -12.82 -12.89 -11.29
N ARG A 227 -11.52 -13.13 -11.12
CA ARG A 227 -10.68 -13.77 -12.14
C ARG A 227 -11.15 -15.20 -12.45
N GLU A 228 -11.48 -15.99 -11.43
CA GLU A 228 -11.89 -17.38 -11.61
C GLU A 228 -13.26 -17.50 -12.26
N ARG A 229 -14.16 -16.53 -12.07
CA ARG A 229 -15.54 -16.54 -12.57
C ARG A 229 -15.72 -15.68 -13.82
N GLU A 230 -15.64 -14.38 -13.66
CA GLU A 230 -16.09 -13.39 -14.65
C GLU A 230 -14.96 -12.90 -15.57
N LEU A 231 -13.72 -12.82 -15.06
CA LEU A 231 -12.57 -12.26 -15.78
C LEU A 231 -11.57 -13.33 -16.25
N TYR A 232 -12.00 -14.58 -16.35
CA TYR A 232 -11.15 -15.67 -16.83
C TYR A 232 -10.58 -15.33 -18.21
N ASP A 233 -9.23 -15.30 -18.31
CA ASP A 233 -8.45 -14.91 -19.51
C ASP A 233 -8.74 -13.49 -20.06
N ARG A 234 -9.44 -12.64 -19.31
CA ARG A 234 -9.83 -11.27 -19.69
C ARG A 234 -9.13 -10.19 -18.86
N CYS A 235 -8.15 -10.56 -18.06
CA CYS A 235 -7.41 -9.62 -17.25
C CYS A 235 -5.91 -9.93 -17.17
N PHE A 236 -5.13 -8.87 -16.97
CA PHE A 236 -3.76 -8.95 -16.47
C PHE A 236 -3.78 -8.59 -15.00
N MET A 237 -3.14 -9.39 -14.16
CA MET A 237 -3.14 -9.16 -12.71
C MET A 237 -1.72 -8.93 -12.19
N VAL A 238 -1.55 -7.85 -11.46
CA VAL A 238 -0.29 -7.52 -10.79
C VAL A 238 -0.52 -7.38 -9.29
N HIS A 239 0.20 -8.16 -8.52
CA HIS A 239 0.11 -8.18 -7.07
C HIS A 239 1.18 -7.28 -6.43
N THR A 240 0.78 -6.42 -5.48
CA THR A 240 1.66 -5.41 -4.89
C THR A 240 1.94 -5.59 -3.41
N THR A 241 1.52 -6.70 -2.80
CA THR A 241 1.63 -6.89 -1.34
C THR A 241 3.06 -6.95 -0.86
N PHE A 242 3.95 -7.58 -1.65
CA PHE A 242 5.35 -7.69 -1.31
C PHE A 242 6.15 -6.49 -1.82
N ILE A 243 7.01 -5.97 -0.95
CA ILE A 243 7.98 -4.91 -1.28
C ILE A 243 9.37 -5.45 -0.95
N PRO A 244 10.17 -5.85 -1.97
CA PRO A 244 11.52 -6.38 -1.78
C PRO A 244 12.45 -5.35 -1.13
N TYR A 245 13.53 -5.82 -0.48
CA TYR A 245 14.51 -4.94 0.16
C TYR A 245 15.11 -3.92 -0.81
N ALA A 246 15.52 -4.37 -1.99
CA ALA A 246 16.10 -3.49 -3.01
C ALA A 246 15.10 -2.42 -3.48
N GLU A 247 13.82 -2.76 -3.59
CA GLU A 247 12.77 -1.80 -3.95
C GLU A 247 12.49 -0.82 -2.82
N PHE A 248 12.40 -1.30 -1.57
CA PHE A 248 12.24 -0.47 -0.38
C PHE A 248 13.36 0.59 -0.28
N GLU A 249 14.62 0.15 -0.43
CA GLU A 249 15.77 1.04 -0.40
C GLU A 249 15.73 2.06 -1.55
N ASN A 250 15.46 1.59 -2.78
CA ASN A 250 15.45 2.45 -3.95
C ASN A 250 14.30 3.48 -3.92
N VAL A 251 13.08 3.05 -3.60
CA VAL A 251 11.88 3.90 -3.70
C VAL A 251 11.77 4.84 -2.51
N LEU A 252 11.99 4.36 -1.29
CA LEU A 252 11.89 5.19 -0.08
C LEU A 252 13.18 5.94 0.26
N GLY A 253 14.32 5.55 -0.32
CA GLY A 253 15.63 6.12 0.00
C GLY A 253 16.15 5.72 1.38
N ILE A 254 15.53 4.74 2.03
CA ILE A 254 15.89 4.25 3.36
C ILE A 254 16.90 3.13 3.19
N LYS A 255 18.12 3.33 3.69
CA LYS A 255 19.22 2.40 3.49
C LYS A 255 19.47 1.53 4.71
N GLY A 256 19.79 0.29 4.43
CA GLY A 256 20.23 -0.68 5.42
C GLY A 256 19.20 -1.76 5.73
N ILE A 257 19.70 -2.98 5.84
CA ILE A 257 18.87 -4.16 6.11
C ILE A 257 18.18 -4.08 7.48
N ASP A 258 18.80 -3.45 8.46
CA ASP A 258 18.22 -3.27 9.80
C ASP A 258 16.95 -2.39 9.75
N GLU A 259 16.96 -1.34 8.92
CA GLU A 259 15.78 -0.48 8.72
C GLU A 259 14.66 -1.24 7.98
N TYR A 260 15.02 -2.07 7.01
CA TYR A 260 14.05 -2.93 6.33
C TYR A 260 13.46 -4.00 7.24
N ILE A 261 14.26 -4.62 8.10
CA ILE A 261 13.79 -5.57 9.11
C ILE A 261 12.79 -4.89 10.06
N ARG A 262 13.05 -3.64 10.45
CA ARG A 262 12.21 -2.90 11.40
C ARG A 262 10.92 -2.38 10.78
N TYR A 263 10.97 -1.88 9.56
CA TYR A 263 9.89 -1.07 8.99
C TYR A 263 9.45 -1.54 7.60
N GLY A 264 10.10 -2.56 7.04
CA GLY A 264 9.83 -3.06 5.70
C GLY A 264 8.45 -3.69 5.54
N GLY A 265 7.97 -3.67 4.31
CA GLY A 265 6.70 -4.28 3.91
C GLY A 265 5.63 -3.28 3.49
N THR A 266 5.72 -2.00 3.86
CA THR A 266 4.80 -0.95 3.41
C THR A 266 5.52 0.26 2.86
N MET A 267 4.82 1.04 2.01
CA MET A 267 5.26 2.33 1.47
C MET A 267 4.63 3.51 2.25
N SER A 268 4.40 3.35 3.54
CA SER A 268 3.61 4.29 4.33
C SER A 268 4.26 5.67 4.52
N LEU A 269 5.53 5.82 4.15
CA LEU A 269 6.24 7.10 4.24
C LEU A 269 6.95 7.39 2.92
N GLY A 270 6.32 8.18 2.09
CA GLY A 270 6.98 8.78 0.93
C GLY A 270 8.08 9.72 1.37
N GLY A 271 9.31 9.29 1.32
CA GLY A 271 10.60 9.94 1.10
C GLY A 271 10.96 11.29 1.72
N VAL A 272 10.06 12.13 2.15
CA VAL A 272 10.40 13.53 2.49
C VAL A 272 10.63 13.75 3.98
N ASN A 273 10.00 12.96 4.86
CA ASN A 273 10.18 13.05 6.30
C ASN A 273 10.17 11.66 6.92
N TYR A 274 11.30 10.97 6.84
CA TYR A 274 11.51 9.74 7.59
C TYR A 274 11.48 10.02 9.09
N ASN A 275 10.36 9.72 9.71
CA ASN A 275 10.19 9.73 11.15
C ASN A 275 9.86 8.29 11.60
N ALA A 276 10.79 7.65 12.31
CA ALA A 276 10.63 6.29 12.79
C ALA A 276 9.33 6.09 13.60
N ASP A 277 8.94 7.06 14.41
CA ASP A 277 7.74 7.00 15.23
C ASP A 277 6.43 7.02 14.42
N GLY A 278 6.46 7.58 13.22
CA GLY A 278 5.32 7.63 12.29
C GLY A 278 5.24 6.45 11.33
N MET A 279 6.18 5.51 11.34
CA MET A 279 6.17 4.35 10.46
C MET A 279 5.20 3.26 10.91
N THR A 280 4.64 2.52 9.95
CA THR A 280 3.59 1.51 10.19
C THR A 280 3.99 0.48 11.24
N PHE A 281 5.23 0.00 11.24
CA PHE A 281 5.70 -1.05 12.15
C PHE A 281 6.63 -0.51 13.23
N ALA A 282 6.55 0.76 13.58
CA ALA A 282 7.41 1.36 14.60
C ALA A 282 7.19 0.78 16.00
N THR A 283 5.96 0.36 16.30
CA THR A 283 5.55 -0.21 17.61
C THR A 283 4.62 -1.41 17.41
N ALA A 284 4.45 -2.22 18.45
CA ALA A 284 3.45 -3.29 18.43
C ALA A 284 2.04 -2.73 18.20
N GLN A 285 1.68 -1.61 18.84
CA GLN A 285 0.39 -0.97 18.64
C GLN A 285 0.17 -0.54 17.18
N SER A 286 1.14 0.11 16.53
CA SER A 286 1.02 0.49 15.11
C SER A 286 0.95 -0.73 14.19
N THR A 287 1.53 -1.85 14.59
CA THR A 287 1.42 -3.13 13.89
C THR A 287 0.02 -3.72 14.03
N ASP A 288 -0.54 -3.72 15.23
CA ASP A 288 -1.91 -4.19 15.48
C ASP A 288 -2.93 -3.33 14.72
N GLU A 289 -2.77 -2.00 14.73
CA GLU A 289 -3.59 -1.07 13.93
C GLU A 289 -3.51 -1.36 12.42
N TYR A 290 -2.34 -1.77 11.92
CA TYR A 290 -2.18 -2.18 10.52
C TYR A 290 -2.89 -3.52 10.26
N VAL A 291 -2.73 -4.51 11.14
CA VAL A 291 -3.44 -5.81 11.03
C VAL A 291 -4.96 -5.57 11.00
N ASP A 292 -5.47 -4.74 11.89
CA ASP A 292 -6.90 -4.41 11.95
C ASP A 292 -7.38 -3.71 10.68
N SER A 293 -6.69 -2.66 10.26
CA SER A 293 -7.14 -1.79 9.16
C SER A 293 -6.84 -2.32 7.76
N ALA A 294 -5.83 -3.16 7.59
CA ALA A 294 -5.41 -3.67 6.29
C ALA A 294 -5.77 -5.15 6.08
N ILE A 295 -5.61 -5.98 7.08
CA ILE A 295 -5.82 -7.41 6.98
C ILE A 295 -7.23 -7.79 7.40
N ALA A 296 -7.62 -7.48 8.65
CA ALA A 296 -8.92 -7.87 9.17
C ALA A 296 -10.08 -7.21 8.42
N GLN A 297 -9.96 -5.92 8.09
CA GLN A 297 -10.98 -5.23 7.27
C GLN A 297 -11.07 -5.80 5.84
N ASN A 298 -9.94 -6.22 5.26
CA ASN A 298 -9.92 -6.88 3.96
C ASN A 298 -10.71 -8.18 4.02
N ILE A 299 -10.44 -9.02 5.01
CA ILE A 299 -11.16 -10.28 5.23
C ILE A 299 -12.66 -10.04 5.49
N GLN A 300 -13.01 -9.08 6.35
CA GLN A 300 -14.40 -8.72 6.62
C GLN A 300 -15.15 -8.29 5.37
N HIS A 301 -14.50 -7.50 4.53
CA HIS A 301 -15.07 -7.02 3.28
C HIS A 301 -15.33 -8.18 2.30
N SER A 302 -14.33 -9.05 2.13
CA SER A 302 -14.46 -10.24 1.28
C SER A 302 -15.57 -11.16 1.76
N LEU A 303 -15.64 -11.46 3.05
CA LEU A 303 -16.68 -12.35 3.62
C LEU A 303 -18.08 -11.77 3.47
N LYS A 304 -18.24 -10.45 3.62
CA LYS A 304 -19.53 -9.78 3.44
C LYS A 304 -20.05 -9.91 2.01
N ASN A 305 -19.17 -9.83 1.03
CA ASN A 305 -19.51 -9.84 -0.39
C ASN A 305 -19.51 -11.25 -0.99
N TYR A 306 -19.12 -12.27 -0.22
CA TYR A 306 -18.93 -13.64 -0.66
C TYR A 306 -19.91 -14.60 0.04
N ALA A 307 -21.22 -14.38 -0.16
CA ALA A 307 -22.27 -15.14 0.51
C ALA A 307 -22.40 -16.60 0.06
N ASP A 308 -21.83 -16.99 -1.10
CA ASP A 308 -22.04 -18.31 -1.72
C ASP A 308 -20.95 -19.34 -1.44
N GLY A 309 -19.91 -19.01 -0.63
CA GLY A 309 -18.76 -19.88 -0.47
C GLY A 309 -18.93 -20.89 0.66
N GLU A 310 -18.88 -22.17 0.35
CA GLU A 310 -18.59 -23.22 1.34
C GLU A 310 -17.18 -23.06 1.97
N ARG A 311 -16.33 -22.23 1.37
CA ARG A 311 -15.00 -21.87 1.80
C ARG A 311 -15.06 -20.80 2.89
N PHE A 312 -14.24 -20.89 3.91
CA PHE A 312 -14.16 -19.95 5.04
C PHE A 312 -15.41 -19.89 5.95
N ARG A 313 -16.13 -20.99 6.12
CA ARG A 313 -17.29 -21.08 7.03
C ARG A 313 -16.96 -20.69 8.46
N SER A 314 -15.79 -21.10 8.96
CA SER A 314 -15.37 -20.78 10.31
C SER A 314 -15.06 -19.29 10.48
N LEU A 315 -14.57 -18.61 9.43
CA LEU A 315 -14.38 -17.15 9.46
C LEU A 315 -15.70 -16.40 9.48
N ILE A 316 -16.73 -16.89 8.80
CA ILE A 316 -18.08 -16.30 8.84
C ILE A 316 -18.65 -16.40 10.26
N GLU A 317 -18.48 -17.52 10.96
CA GLU A 317 -18.88 -17.64 12.37
C GLU A 317 -18.23 -16.59 13.26
N LEU A 318 -16.92 -16.34 13.07
CA LEU A 318 -16.18 -15.30 13.81
C LEU A 318 -16.63 -13.89 13.42
N TYR A 319 -16.95 -13.67 12.15
CA TYR A 319 -17.45 -12.39 11.67
C TYR A 319 -18.81 -12.05 12.28
N ASP A 320 -19.74 -13.00 12.30
CA ASP A 320 -21.07 -12.84 12.90
C ASP A 320 -20.99 -12.63 14.42
N ALA A 321 -20.03 -13.27 15.08
CA ALA A 321 -19.75 -13.07 16.51
C ALA A 321 -19.02 -11.75 16.79
N LYS A 322 -18.56 -10.99 15.78
CA LYS A 322 -17.72 -9.78 15.90
C LYS A 322 -16.33 -10.03 16.53
N GLU A 323 -15.84 -11.27 16.43
CA GLU A 323 -14.56 -11.72 16.99
C GLU A 323 -13.47 -11.95 15.92
N LEU A 324 -13.81 -11.71 14.65
CA LEU A 324 -12.91 -12.02 13.54
C LEU A 324 -11.59 -11.27 13.64
N THR A 325 -11.63 -9.96 13.92
CA THR A 325 -10.43 -9.13 14.04
C THR A 325 -9.51 -9.62 15.16
N SER A 326 -10.07 -9.90 16.33
CA SER A 326 -9.32 -10.44 17.47
C SER A 326 -8.70 -11.80 17.16
N ALA A 327 -9.44 -12.66 16.43
CA ALA A 327 -8.95 -13.97 16.02
C ALA A 327 -7.77 -13.88 15.03
N ILE A 328 -7.87 -12.95 14.05
CA ILE A 328 -6.80 -12.73 13.07
C ILE A 328 -5.54 -12.19 13.76
N ASN A 329 -5.67 -11.15 14.58
CA ASN A 329 -4.55 -10.58 15.35
C ASN A 329 -3.84 -11.68 16.14
N ARG A 330 -4.60 -12.53 16.82
CA ARG A 330 -4.05 -13.62 17.58
C ARG A 330 -3.31 -14.66 16.76
N VAL A 331 -3.84 -15.03 15.58
CA VAL A 331 -3.15 -15.99 14.71
C VAL A 331 -1.84 -15.39 14.18
N VAL A 332 -1.84 -14.11 13.80
CA VAL A 332 -0.63 -13.39 13.37
C VAL A 332 0.38 -13.32 14.52
N GLU A 333 -0.07 -12.95 15.74
CA GLU A 333 0.78 -12.95 16.94
C GLU A 333 1.34 -14.35 17.22
N ASP A 334 0.53 -15.39 17.21
CA ASP A 334 0.95 -16.78 17.44
C ASP A 334 2.09 -17.21 16.49
N ILE A 335 1.96 -16.86 15.19
CA ILE A 335 2.99 -17.19 14.20
C ILE A 335 4.31 -16.47 14.54
N ASN A 336 4.25 -15.20 14.89
CA ASN A 336 5.42 -14.38 15.20
C ASN A 336 6.04 -14.75 16.56
N HIS A 337 5.22 -15.08 17.56
CA HIS A 337 5.69 -15.52 18.85
C HIS A 337 6.36 -16.90 18.78
N ARG A 338 5.82 -17.85 18.00
CA ARG A 338 6.48 -19.15 17.77
C ARG A 338 7.84 -18.98 17.14
N PHE A 339 7.97 -18.08 16.17
CA PHE A 339 9.26 -17.73 15.57
C PHE A 339 10.23 -17.21 16.64
N THR A 340 9.80 -16.27 17.48
CA THR A 340 10.61 -15.70 18.56
C THR A 340 11.03 -16.76 19.58
N ILE A 341 10.10 -17.63 20.00
CA ILE A 341 10.38 -18.74 20.89
C ILE A 341 11.37 -19.74 20.27
N GLU A 342 11.24 -20.02 18.98
CA GLU A 342 12.20 -20.91 18.28
C GLU A 342 13.62 -20.35 18.29
N VAL A 343 13.77 -19.04 18.04
CA VAL A 343 15.07 -18.35 18.14
C VAL A 343 15.61 -18.44 19.56
N LEU A 344 14.81 -18.08 20.56
CA LEU A 344 15.19 -18.12 21.97
C LEU A 344 15.59 -19.54 22.40
N THR A 345 14.81 -20.57 22.05
CA THR A 345 15.06 -21.96 22.42
C THR A 345 16.36 -22.46 21.79
N ARG A 346 16.69 -22.10 20.58
CA ARG A 346 17.96 -22.47 19.94
C ARG A 346 19.14 -21.82 20.63
N GLU A 347 19.06 -20.52 20.92
CA GLU A 347 20.11 -19.79 21.61
C GLU A 347 20.38 -20.38 23.02
N VAL A 348 19.33 -20.66 23.75
CA VAL A 348 19.44 -21.23 25.10
C VAL A 348 20.01 -22.67 25.06
N LYS A 349 19.56 -23.53 24.11
CA LYS A 349 20.05 -24.90 23.96
C LYS A 349 21.45 -25.00 23.38
N SER A 350 21.85 -24.08 22.48
CA SER A 350 23.19 -24.11 21.86
C SER A 350 24.31 -23.75 22.84
N GLY A 351 23.97 -23.23 23.99
CA GLY A 351 24.97 -22.72 24.95
C GLY A 351 25.71 -21.48 24.42
N ASP A 352 25.27 -20.90 23.33
CA ASP A 352 25.92 -19.73 22.73
C ASP A 352 25.68 -18.47 23.57
N ILE A 353 24.56 -18.37 24.27
CA ILE A 353 24.43 -17.40 25.35
C ILE A 353 25.53 -17.62 26.38
N SER A 354 25.81 -18.86 26.73
CA SER A 354 26.89 -19.20 27.66
C SER A 354 28.30 -19.01 27.04
N ARG A 355 28.48 -19.24 25.72
CA ARG A 355 29.72 -18.93 25.00
C ARG A 355 29.90 -17.42 24.80
N SER A 356 28.85 -16.67 24.47
CA SER A 356 28.92 -15.22 24.40
C SER A 356 29.14 -14.61 25.76
N ALA A 357 28.55 -15.14 26.83
CA ALA A 357 28.91 -14.81 28.18
C ALA A 357 30.36 -15.17 28.50
N LYS A 358 30.89 -16.36 28.10
CA LYS A 358 32.31 -16.72 28.24
C LYS A 358 33.25 -15.81 27.42
N ASN A 359 32.86 -15.34 26.28
CA ASN A 359 33.67 -14.39 25.49
C ASN A 359 33.65 -12.97 26.06
N LEU A 360 32.55 -12.55 26.68
CA LEU A 360 32.46 -11.35 27.51
C LEU A 360 33.26 -11.45 28.82
N ILE A 361 33.49 -12.68 29.34
CA ILE A 361 34.29 -13.00 30.55
C ILE A 361 35.80 -12.80 30.31
N ARG A 362 36.28 -12.85 29.05
CA ARG A 362 37.70 -12.58 28.73
C ARG A 362 38.11 -11.14 28.94
N ASP A 363 37.18 -10.19 28.96
CA ASP A 363 37.42 -8.81 29.34
C ASP A 363 36.88 -8.54 30.75
N LYS A 364 37.74 -8.82 31.74
CA LYS A 364 37.76 -8.31 33.11
C LYS A 364 36.42 -8.06 33.83
N ASP A 365 36.30 -8.74 34.93
CA ASP A 365 35.38 -8.65 36.09
C ASP A 365 34.19 -9.63 36.04
N ARG A 366 34.34 -10.60 36.93
CA ARG A 366 33.45 -11.71 37.35
C ARG A 366 32.09 -11.79 36.64
N PRO A 367 31.83 -12.88 35.90
CA PRO A 367 30.51 -13.16 35.40
C PRO A 367 29.58 -13.42 36.60
N SER A 368 28.45 -12.76 36.61
CA SER A 368 27.36 -13.23 37.43
C SER A 368 26.95 -14.60 36.91
N ASP A 369 27.03 -15.61 37.76
CA ASP A 369 26.60 -17.00 37.50
C ASP A 369 25.11 -17.12 37.08
N ILE A 370 24.41 -16.01 36.99
CA ILE A 370 22.98 -15.89 36.79
C ILE A 370 22.54 -16.40 35.40
N LEU A 371 23.33 -16.16 34.33
CA LEU A 371 23.01 -16.70 33.00
C LEU A 371 23.17 -18.22 32.89
N TYR A 372 23.95 -18.83 33.79
CA TYR A 372 24.04 -20.29 33.96
C TYR A 372 22.89 -20.88 34.80
N GLN A 373 22.17 -20.04 35.55
CA GLN A 373 21.05 -20.44 36.38
C GLN A 373 19.70 -20.30 35.68
N ILE A 374 19.63 -19.70 34.51
CA ILE A 374 18.39 -19.64 33.73
C ILE A 374 18.12 -21.05 33.19
N ASP A 375 17.17 -21.72 33.81
CA ASP A 375 16.61 -22.97 33.31
C ASP A 375 15.87 -22.70 32.00
N SER A 376 16.41 -23.24 30.90
CA SER A 376 15.88 -23.04 29.56
C SER A 376 14.46 -23.60 29.43
N ASP A 377 14.16 -24.67 30.13
CA ASP A 377 12.86 -25.32 30.04
C ASP A 377 11.82 -24.50 30.83
N ALA A 378 12.21 -24.04 32.03
CA ALA A 378 11.40 -23.12 32.85
C ALA A 378 11.12 -21.79 32.11
N LEU A 379 12.10 -21.24 31.36
CA LEU A 379 11.92 -20.04 30.55
C LEU A 379 10.93 -20.26 29.38
N ASN A 380 11.05 -21.40 28.72
CA ASN A 380 10.12 -21.77 27.64
C ASN A 380 8.69 -21.98 28.14
N ASP A 381 8.56 -22.65 29.29
CA ASP A 381 7.26 -22.88 29.90
C ASP A 381 6.64 -21.56 30.37
N ARG A 382 7.45 -20.67 30.93
CA ARG A 382 6.99 -19.33 31.33
C ARG A 382 6.58 -18.46 30.13
N LEU A 383 7.33 -18.51 29.04
CA LEU A 383 6.94 -17.84 27.79
C LEU A 383 5.61 -18.36 27.23
N ARG A 384 5.43 -19.68 27.23
CA ARG A 384 4.16 -20.29 26.83
C ARG A 384 3.03 -19.87 27.76
N GLU A 385 3.26 -19.89 29.06
CA GLU A 385 2.27 -19.46 30.06
C GLU A 385 1.88 -17.98 29.87
N LEU A 386 2.84 -17.08 29.69
CA LEU A 386 2.57 -15.64 29.41
C LEU A 386 1.74 -15.46 28.15
N LEU A 387 2.05 -16.20 27.10
CA LEU A 387 1.28 -16.20 25.86
C LEU A 387 -0.12 -16.78 26.05
N GLU A 388 -0.28 -17.85 26.84
CA GLU A 388 -1.58 -18.43 27.16
C GLU A 388 -2.42 -17.54 28.06
N ILE A 389 -1.83 -16.84 29.02
CA ILE A 389 -2.54 -15.90 29.91
C ILE A 389 -3.04 -14.70 29.11
N LYS A 390 -2.19 -14.10 28.28
CA LYS A 390 -2.60 -13.01 27.36
C LYS A 390 -3.75 -13.50 26.47
N ASN A 391 -3.63 -14.71 26.00
CA ASN A 391 -4.60 -15.36 25.16
C ASN A 391 -5.96 -15.63 25.82
N LYS A 392 -6.03 -15.91 27.10
CA LYS A 392 -7.28 -16.20 27.82
C LYS A 392 -8.01 -14.93 28.29
N SER A 393 -7.27 -13.85 28.56
CA SER A 393 -7.84 -12.63 29.14
C SER A 393 -8.59 -11.75 28.12
N GLU A 394 -8.36 -11.93 26.83
CA GLU A 394 -8.84 -11.04 25.78
C GLU A 394 -9.95 -11.63 24.88
N GLN A 395 -10.48 -12.84 25.15
CA GLN A 395 -11.41 -13.50 24.23
C GLN A 395 -12.68 -14.06 24.89
N SER A 396 -13.82 -13.75 24.27
CA SER A 396 -15.11 -14.37 24.54
C SER A 396 -15.32 -15.68 23.75
N VAL A 397 -14.67 -15.83 22.59
CA VAL A 397 -14.81 -17.02 21.71
C VAL A 397 -13.54 -17.85 21.71
N THR A 398 -13.70 -19.15 21.84
CA THR A 398 -12.58 -20.12 21.73
C THR A 398 -12.18 -20.28 20.25
N ILE A 399 -10.94 -19.90 19.91
CA ILE A 399 -10.39 -20.12 18.56
C ILE A 399 -10.10 -21.62 18.39
N ARG A 400 -10.85 -22.26 17.47
CA ARG A 400 -10.69 -23.67 17.09
C ARG A 400 -9.60 -23.81 16.02
N ASP A 401 -9.13 -25.04 15.80
CA ASP A 401 -8.14 -25.32 14.75
C ASP A 401 -8.66 -25.00 13.34
N ALA A 402 -9.96 -25.17 13.09
CA ALA A 402 -10.58 -24.76 11.83
C ALA A 402 -10.40 -23.24 11.57
N HIS A 403 -10.66 -22.40 12.58
CA HIS A 403 -10.43 -20.94 12.48
C HIS A 403 -8.98 -20.61 12.15
N ARG A 404 -8.02 -21.28 12.83
CA ARG A 404 -6.58 -21.07 12.59
C ARG A 404 -6.17 -21.48 11.19
N THR A 405 -6.71 -22.58 10.68
CA THR A 405 -6.44 -23.08 9.34
C THR A 405 -6.95 -22.13 8.28
N GLU A 406 -8.21 -21.70 8.36
CA GLU A 406 -8.81 -20.77 7.40
C GLU A 406 -8.17 -19.38 7.44
N ILE A 407 -7.81 -18.86 8.64
CA ILE A 407 -7.07 -17.60 8.75
C ILE A 407 -5.71 -17.72 8.06
N ARG A 408 -4.95 -18.80 8.28
CA ARG A 408 -3.65 -19.01 7.65
C ARG A 408 -3.78 -19.12 6.14
N GLU A 409 -4.75 -19.88 5.65
CA GLU A 409 -5.03 -19.97 4.22
C GLU A 409 -5.31 -18.60 3.62
N TYR A 410 -6.08 -17.78 4.34
CA TYR A 410 -6.37 -16.42 3.89
C TYR A 410 -5.11 -15.52 3.87
N LEU A 411 -4.27 -15.59 4.91
CA LEU A 411 -3.02 -14.84 4.97
C LEU A 411 -2.06 -15.24 3.82
N ASP A 412 -2.06 -16.52 3.45
CA ASP A 412 -1.28 -17.03 2.31
C ASP A 412 -1.84 -16.53 0.98
N MET A 413 -3.15 -16.49 0.81
CA MET A 413 -3.81 -15.92 -0.37
C MET A 413 -3.57 -14.40 -0.53
N LEU A 414 -3.33 -13.69 0.57
CA LEU A 414 -2.90 -12.29 0.56
C LEU A 414 -1.40 -12.13 0.26
N ASP A 415 -0.65 -13.21 0.04
CA ASP A 415 0.82 -13.27 -0.02
C ASP A 415 1.48 -12.59 1.21
N LEU A 416 0.78 -12.54 2.34
CA LEU A 416 1.31 -12.01 3.59
C LEU A 416 2.22 -13.01 4.28
N THR A 417 1.86 -14.29 4.20
CA THR A 417 2.68 -15.42 4.63
C THR A 417 3.17 -16.21 3.42
N VAL A 418 4.39 -16.72 3.52
CA VAL A 418 5.00 -17.54 2.49
C VAL A 418 5.66 -18.75 3.14
N GLU A 419 5.30 -19.96 2.70
CA GLU A 419 5.95 -21.18 3.14
C GLU A 419 7.30 -21.35 2.46
N LEU A 420 8.35 -21.48 3.24
CA LEU A 420 9.72 -21.72 2.81
C LEU A 420 10.09 -23.17 3.05
N ASP A 421 10.37 -23.93 2.02
CA ASP A 421 10.84 -25.29 2.12
C ASP A 421 12.30 -25.32 2.59
N ILE A 422 12.57 -26.01 3.69
CA ILE A 422 13.91 -26.20 4.23
C ILE A 422 14.35 -27.63 3.89
N VAL A 423 15.37 -27.73 3.06
CA VAL A 423 16.00 -29.01 2.73
C VAL A 423 17.30 -29.14 3.52
N THR A 424 17.40 -30.16 4.38
CA THR A 424 18.64 -30.43 5.10
C THR A 424 19.53 -31.36 4.26
N MET A 425 20.80 -31.00 4.11
CA MET A 425 21.78 -31.84 3.35
C MET A 425 21.95 -33.23 3.95
N THR A 426 21.61 -33.43 5.20
CA THR A 426 21.75 -34.72 5.91
C THR A 426 20.56 -35.65 5.71
N ASP A 427 19.41 -35.13 5.31
CA ASP A 427 18.23 -35.94 5.03
C ASP A 427 17.31 -35.20 4.02
N LEU A 428 17.51 -35.52 2.74
CA LEU A 428 16.77 -34.96 1.60
C LEU A 428 15.27 -35.30 1.62
N ASN A 429 14.88 -36.27 2.42
CA ASN A 429 13.47 -36.69 2.56
C ASN A 429 12.72 -35.95 3.66
N LEU A 430 13.40 -35.25 4.55
CA LEU A 430 12.80 -34.47 5.61
C LEU A 430 12.47 -33.05 5.11
N LYS A 431 11.33 -32.89 4.49
CA LYS A 431 10.79 -31.57 4.15
C LYS A 431 10.29 -30.89 5.43
N LYS A 432 11.03 -29.91 5.90
CA LYS A 432 10.53 -28.96 6.90
C LYS A 432 10.10 -27.70 6.20
N SER A 433 8.91 -27.21 6.47
CA SER A 433 8.49 -25.89 6.02
C SER A 433 8.59 -24.88 7.17
N ARG A 434 8.80 -23.62 6.80
CA ARG A 434 8.81 -22.49 7.71
C ARG A 434 8.01 -21.34 7.11
N THR A 435 7.10 -20.79 7.90
CA THR A 435 6.31 -19.63 7.51
C THR A 435 7.14 -18.35 7.67
N ALA A 436 7.38 -17.64 6.58
CA ALA A 436 7.94 -16.29 6.59
C ALA A 436 6.84 -15.25 6.33
N PHE A 437 7.01 -14.03 6.84
CA PHE A 437 6.15 -12.90 6.50
C PHE A 437 6.78 -12.07 5.39
N SER A 438 5.99 -11.71 4.40
CA SER A 438 6.40 -10.80 3.32
C SER A 438 6.61 -9.35 3.80
N GLN A 439 6.10 -9.04 5.00
CA GLN A 439 6.25 -7.75 5.66
C GLN A 439 7.09 -7.92 6.94
N PRO A 440 8.42 -7.82 6.85
CA PRO A 440 9.31 -8.12 7.97
C PRO A 440 9.10 -7.20 9.16
N GLY A 441 8.78 -5.92 8.94
CA GLY A 441 8.55 -4.96 10.02
C GLY A 441 7.45 -5.39 11.00
N MET A 442 6.39 -6.02 10.51
CA MET A 442 5.32 -6.58 11.35
C MET A 442 5.87 -7.64 12.33
N ARG A 443 6.66 -8.59 11.83
CA ARG A 443 7.26 -9.65 12.66
C ARG A 443 8.21 -9.07 13.70
N TYR A 444 9.08 -8.15 13.28
CA TYR A 444 10.06 -7.55 14.17
C TYR A 444 9.41 -6.77 15.31
N ALA A 445 8.41 -5.94 15.04
CA ALA A 445 7.72 -5.14 16.05
C ALA A 445 7.06 -6.02 17.13
N GLN A 446 6.40 -7.11 16.72
CA GLN A 446 5.79 -8.06 17.67
C GLN A 446 6.84 -8.86 18.43
N ALA A 447 7.93 -9.29 17.80
CA ALA A 447 9.04 -9.96 18.46
C ALA A 447 9.72 -9.05 19.51
N GLU A 448 9.97 -7.79 19.14
CA GLU A 448 10.55 -6.81 20.07
C GLU A 448 9.64 -6.56 21.28
N ALA A 449 8.33 -6.42 21.06
CA ALA A 449 7.36 -6.24 22.13
C ALA A 449 7.33 -7.45 23.10
N LEU A 450 7.38 -8.68 22.55
CA LEU A 450 7.45 -9.89 23.35
C LEU A 450 8.72 -9.94 24.19
N VAL A 451 9.89 -9.67 23.61
CA VAL A 451 11.18 -9.65 24.33
C VAL A 451 11.18 -8.60 25.43
N LYS A 452 10.67 -7.40 25.17
CA LYS A 452 10.53 -6.33 26.17
C LYS A 452 9.60 -6.74 27.32
N THR A 453 8.52 -7.46 27.03
CA THR A 453 7.59 -7.98 28.03
C THR A 453 8.28 -9.05 28.90
N LEU A 454 9.01 -9.97 28.26
CA LEU A 454 9.79 -11.00 28.95
C LEU A 454 10.79 -10.39 29.93
N MET A 455 11.49 -9.31 29.54
CA MET A 455 12.46 -8.65 30.45
C MET A 455 11.84 -7.97 31.67
N ARG A 456 10.51 -7.84 31.71
CA ARG A 456 9.76 -7.34 32.87
C ARG A 456 9.27 -8.45 33.80
N ASP A 457 9.38 -9.72 33.37
CA ASP A 457 8.99 -10.87 34.16
C ASP A 457 9.91 -11.06 35.37
N ASP A 458 9.39 -11.71 36.44
CA ASP A 458 10.08 -11.90 37.68
C ASP A 458 11.39 -12.69 37.53
N VAL A 459 11.47 -13.61 36.56
CA VAL A 459 12.70 -14.36 36.24
C VAL A 459 13.86 -13.43 35.89
N PHE A 460 13.56 -12.31 35.17
CA PHE A 460 14.58 -11.35 34.74
C PHE A 460 14.73 -10.15 35.68
N ARG A 461 13.82 -9.98 36.66
CA ARG A 461 13.90 -8.85 37.62
C ARG A 461 15.11 -8.91 38.52
N MET A 462 15.69 -10.10 38.71
CA MET A 462 16.93 -10.26 39.49
C MET A 462 18.17 -9.72 38.79
N LEU A 463 18.11 -9.51 37.47
CA LEU A 463 19.17 -8.91 36.70
C LEU A 463 19.12 -7.37 36.83
N SER A 464 20.30 -6.74 36.86
CA SER A 464 20.39 -5.28 36.74
C SER A 464 19.82 -4.79 35.45
N LEU A 465 19.44 -3.51 35.37
CA LEU A 465 18.93 -2.90 34.16
C LEU A 465 19.91 -3.01 32.97
N ALA A 466 21.21 -2.85 33.25
CA ALA A 466 22.26 -2.97 32.23
C ALA A 466 22.36 -4.40 31.67
N GLU A 467 22.24 -5.42 32.54
CA GLU A 467 22.25 -6.83 32.13
C GLU A 467 20.99 -7.16 31.32
N ARG A 468 19.81 -6.73 31.75
CA ARG A 468 18.57 -6.90 30.99
C ARG A 468 18.66 -6.28 29.60
N ASN A 469 19.20 -5.08 29.49
CA ASN A 469 19.40 -4.43 28.20
C ASN A 469 20.36 -5.20 27.28
N ARG A 470 21.47 -5.74 27.82
CA ARG A 470 22.40 -6.59 27.06
C ARG A 470 21.75 -7.88 26.58
N VAL A 471 20.97 -8.54 27.42
CA VAL A 471 20.23 -9.75 27.04
C VAL A 471 19.19 -9.42 25.96
N THR A 472 18.44 -8.33 26.13
CA THR A 472 17.48 -7.84 25.12
C THR A 472 18.15 -7.63 23.79
N GLU A 473 19.24 -6.85 23.74
CA GLU A 473 19.96 -6.55 22.49
C GLU A 473 20.53 -7.82 21.83
N ARG A 474 21.02 -8.76 22.63
CA ARG A 474 21.50 -10.05 22.12
C ARG A 474 20.39 -10.83 21.45
N ILE A 475 19.25 -11.00 22.11
CA ILE A 475 18.08 -11.72 21.58
C ILE A 475 17.57 -11.05 20.31
N LEU A 476 17.45 -9.71 20.32
CA LEU A 476 17.00 -8.97 19.13
C LEU A 476 17.99 -9.06 17.97
N THR A 477 19.30 -9.18 18.26
CA THR A 477 20.32 -9.40 17.22
C THR A 477 20.15 -10.78 16.57
N ASP A 478 19.89 -11.82 17.35
CA ASP A 478 19.68 -13.18 16.86
C ASP A 478 18.35 -13.28 16.07
N ILE A 479 17.30 -12.59 16.54
CA ILE A 479 16.04 -12.43 15.80
C ILE A 479 16.29 -11.76 14.42
N ARG A 480 17.05 -10.65 14.39
CA ARG A 480 17.39 -9.96 13.12
C ARG A 480 18.20 -10.86 12.19
N GLY A 481 19.18 -11.60 12.72
CA GLY A 481 19.95 -12.57 11.93
C GLY A 481 19.06 -13.61 11.27
N ARG A 482 18.09 -14.15 12.01
CA ARG A 482 17.14 -15.12 11.48
C ARG A 482 16.15 -14.53 10.48
N MET A 483 15.70 -13.30 10.72
CA MET A 483 14.84 -12.59 9.77
C MET A 483 15.58 -12.25 8.48
N MET A 484 16.88 -11.94 8.55
CA MET A 484 17.70 -11.72 7.35
C MET A 484 17.77 -12.98 6.47
N GLU A 485 17.87 -14.17 7.06
CA GLU A 485 17.76 -15.42 6.29
C GLU A 485 16.42 -15.54 5.58
N ASP A 486 15.30 -15.21 6.26
CA ASP A 486 13.96 -15.24 5.67
C ASP A 486 13.87 -14.26 4.49
N ILE A 487 14.38 -13.03 4.64
CA ILE A 487 14.39 -12.01 3.60
C ILE A 487 15.18 -12.48 2.37
N VAL A 488 16.38 -13.02 2.57
CA VAL A 488 17.21 -13.56 1.48
C VAL A 488 16.51 -14.69 0.73
N LEU A 489 15.75 -15.54 1.41
CA LEU A 489 15.00 -16.62 0.79
C LEU A 489 13.73 -16.15 0.06
N LEU A 490 13.13 -15.06 0.51
CA LEU A 490 11.94 -14.46 -0.10
C LEU A 490 12.25 -13.70 -1.39
N GLU A 491 13.35 -12.96 -1.46
CA GLU A 491 13.74 -12.16 -2.63
C GLU A 491 13.70 -12.92 -3.96
N PRO A 492 14.36 -14.10 -4.13
CA PRO A 492 14.31 -14.85 -5.39
C PRO A 492 12.94 -15.48 -5.67
N LYS A 493 12.18 -15.83 -4.61
CA LYS A 493 10.89 -16.52 -4.77
C LYS A 493 9.84 -15.55 -5.35
N LEU A 494 9.95 -14.28 -5.02
CA LEU A 494 9.02 -13.23 -5.42
C LEU A 494 9.48 -12.45 -6.66
N ALA A 495 10.76 -12.58 -7.04
CA ALA A 495 11.29 -12.05 -8.29
C ALA A 495 10.86 -12.88 -9.53
N LYS A 496 10.25 -14.07 -9.34
CA LYS A 496 9.70 -14.85 -10.45
C LYS A 496 8.24 -14.49 -10.64
N PRO A 497 7.82 -14.00 -11.82
CA PRO A 497 6.40 -13.83 -12.11
C PRO A 497 5.69 -15.20 -11.98
N LYS A 498 4.59 -15.20 -11.23
CA LYS A 498 3.68 -16.36 -11.10
C LYS A 498 2.87 -16.55 -12.37
#